data_5bf97cd2ca7fc17089e6b34a7c10458a
#
_entry.id   5bf97cd2ca7fc17089e6b34a7c10458a
#
_cell.length_a   1.000
_cell.length_b   1.000
_cell.length_c   1.000
_cell.angle_alpha   90.00
_cell.angle_beta   90.00
_cell.angle_gamma   90.00
#
_symmetry.space_group_name_H-M   'P 1'
#
loop_
_entity.id
_entity.type
_entity.pdbx_description
1 polymer ?
#
loop_
_entity_poly.entity_id
_entity_poly.type
_entity_poly.pdbx_seq_one_letter_code
_entity_poly.pdbx_strand_id
1 'polypeptide(L)'
;AGEDVTLSIDLGLQAVIRREIQQQIDKFDAIGGAGILLDIKSGEMLAVASLPDFNPNQFALASDDMRFNRATKGLYEMGSTFKVLNTAIALESGAATTNQRFEVSKPMRVSRFTITDYHPHNKPLNVPEILIYSSNIGSARMAEAIGAETQRAFMDKLGLLDRLELELPEISRPLSPKRWHRTTTVTVSYGHGISISPAHLASAVAAASGNGQWIQPTLLKRQTGDSSLRLRVFSEQTARAVRSMMRLVISHEDGTGNFAEARGYMVGGKTGTAEKIQVGGYNKKANLATFVATFPVHDPRYVIVILVDEPKGQKHSHGYATAGWVVAPAIRRIVEQIAPMLGVLPVDEKSPLIRQKLLLDFTIGNEEATLASY
;
A
#
# COMPACT_ATOMS: atom_id res chain seq x y z
N ALA A 1 30.90 28.15 2.63
CA ALA A 1 30.19 27.16 3.43
C ALA A 1 28.74 27.14 2.94
N GLY A 2 28.19 25.97 2.79
CA GLY A 2 26.74 25.84 2.48
C GLY A 2 25.90 26.07 3.73
N GLU A 3 24.57 26.09 3.54
CA GLU A 3 23.63 26.14 4.66
C GLU A 3 23.44 24.73 5.26
N ASP A 4 23.10 24.68 6.55
CA ASP A 4 22.79 23.42 7.23
C ASP A 4 21.47 22.84 6.70
N VAL A 5 21.44 21.54 6.41
CA VAL A 5 20.26 20.83 5.95
C VAL A 5 19.82 19.84 7.03
N THR A 6 18.59 20.01 7.51
CA THR A 6 17.99 19.07 8.47
C THR A 6 17.06 18.11 7.75
N LEU A 7 17.38 16.83 7.82
CA LEU A 7 16.55 15.77 7.22
C LEU A 7 15.39 15.37 8.16
N SER A 8 14.34 14.87 7.57
CA SER A 8 13.20 14.25 8.29
C SER A 8 13.50 12.83 8.77
N ILE A 9 14.57 12.21 8.26
CA ILE A 9 14.95 10.84 8.61
C ILE A 9 15.32 10.73 10.09
N ASP A 10 14.66 9.82 10.79
CA ASP A 10 15.01 9.41 12.15
C ASP A 10 15.83 8.12 12.09
N LEU A 11 17.04 8.16 12.66
CA LEU A 11 17.97 7.04 12.59
C LEU A 11 17.46 5.79 13.32
N GLY A 12 16.69 5.95 14.39
CA GLY A 12 16.09 4.83 15.12
C GLY A 12 15.01 4.13 14.31
N LEU A 13 14.11 4.91 13.69
CA LEU A 13 13.07 4.40 12.80
C LEU A 13 13.68 3.77 11.55
N GLN A 14 14.67 4.41 10.96
CA GLN A 14 15.45 3.89 9.82
C GLN A 14 16.08 2.52 10.15
N ALA A 15 16.70 2.40 11.31
CA ALA A 15 17.36 1.15 11.75
C ALA A 15 16.34 0.00 11.93
N VAL A 16 15.13 0.29 12.48
CA VAL A 16 14.08 -0.71 12.62
C VAL A 16 13.61 -1.19 11.25
N ILE A 17 13.24 -0.27 10.36
CA ILE A 17 12.75 -0.60 9.00
C ILE A 17 13.79 -1.43 8.24
N ARG A 18 15.04 -0.97 8.22
CA ARG A 18 16.14 -1.66 7.55
C ARG A 18 16.33 -3.09 8.08
N ARG A 19 16.41 -3.25 9.39
CA ARG A 19 16.61 -4.56 10.05
C ARG A 19 15.48 -5.53 9.72
N GLU A 20 14.24 -5.09 9.81
CA GLU A 20 13.08 -5.95 9.55
C GLU A 20 13.00 -6.38 8.08
N ILE A 21 13.39 -5.52 7.12
CA ILE A 21 13.49 -5.89 5.70
C ILE A 21 14.60 -6.92 5.51
N GLN A 22 15.80 -6.68 6.09
CA GLN A 22 16.91 -7.63 5.98
C GLN A 22 16.53 -9.01 6.49
N GLN A 23 15.86 -9.08 7.65
CA GLN A 23 15.36 -10.35 8.18
C GLN A 23 14.40 -11.08 7.20
N GLN A 24 13.56 -10.34 6.45
CA GLN A 24 12.70 -10.99 5.48
C GLN A 24 13.48 -11.44 4.23
N ILE A 25 14.46 -10.66 3.78
CA ILE A 25 15.36 -11.05 2.69
C ILE A 25 16.06 -12.37 3.03
N ASP A 26 16.68 -12.44 4.21
CA ASP A 26 17.40 -13.63 4.67
C ASP A 26 16.46 -14.83 4.87
N LYS A 27 15.29 -14.58 5.47
CA LYS A 27 14.31 -15.63 5.80
C LYS A 27 13.66 -16.25 4.57
N PHE A 28 13.48 -15.50 3.50
CA PHE A 28 12.81 -15.94 2.28
C PHE A 28 13.74 -16.06 1.07
N ASP A 29 15.06 -15.99 1.26
CA ASP A 29 16.06 -16.05 0.21
C ASP A 29 15.71 -15.11 -0.96
N ALA A 30 15.38 -13.87 -0.61
CA ALA A 30 14.98 -12.83 -1.54
C ALA A 30 16.20 -12.05 -2.06
N ILE A 31 16.07 -11.40 -3.22
CA ILE A 31 17.17 -10.65 -3.83
C ILE A 31 17.33 -9.23 -3.29
N GLY A 32 16.31 -8.72 -2.61
CA GLY A 32 16.35 -7.37 -2.05
C GLY A 32 15.01 -6.93 -1.49
N GLY A 33 14.94 -5.68 -1.07
CA GLY A 33 13.72 -5.09 -0.54
C GLY A 33 13.80 -3.59 -0.36
N ALA A 34 12.65 -2.98 -0.10
CA ALA A 34 12.54 -1.56 0.20
C ALA A 34 11.53 -1.30 1.30
N GLY A 35 11.72 -0.20 2.03
CA GLY A 35 10.77 0.24 3.06
C GLY A 35 10.70 1.74 3.17
N ILE A 36 9.50 2.24 3.41
CA ILE A 36 9.23 3.65 3.63
C ILE A 36 8.33 3.80 4.84
N LEU A 37 8.64 4.77 5.69
CA LEU A 37 7.77 5.29 6.72
C LEU A 37 7.51 6.76 6.42
N LEU A 38 6.25 7.12 6.20
CA LEU A 38 5.81 8.48 5.83
C LEU A 38 4.83 9.00 6.88
N ASP A 39 5.04 10.24 7.35
CA ASP A 39 4.06 10.98 8.17
C ASP A 39 2.99 11.59 7.25
N ILE A 40 1.74 11.17 7.46
CA ILE A 40 0.58 11.60 6.66
C ILE A 40 0.31 13.11 6.81
N LYS A 41 0.61 13.69 7.97
CA LYS A 41 0.26 15.09 8.27
C LYS A 41 1.26 16.08 7.68
N SER A 42 2.54 15.70 7.64
CA SER A 42 3.62 16.57 7.12
C SER A 42 4.09 16.19 5.72
N GLY A 43 3.93 14.94 5.29
CA GLY A 43 4.55 14.41 4.08
C GLY A 43 6.04 14.08 4.28
N GLU A 44 6.57 14.21 5.49
CA GLU A 44 7.94 13.85 5.82
C GLU A 44 8.15 12.34 5.70
N MET A 45 9.19 11.93 4.99
CA MET A 45 9.67 10.55 4.99
C MET A 45 10.58 10.36 6.20
N LEU A 46 10.12 9.63 7.21
CA LEU A 46 10.85 9.41 8.45
C LEU A 46 11.86 8.27 8.36
N ALA A 47 11.66 7.37 7.41
CA ALA A 47 12.61 6.31 7.05
C ALA A 47 12.45 5.92 5.59
N VAL A 48 13.58 5.69 4.90
CA VAL A 48 13.65 5.20 3.53
C VAL A 48 14.80 4.20 3.44
N ALA A 49 14.47 2.91 3.28
CA ALA A 49 15.44 1.83 3.17
C ALA A 49 15.38 1.17 1.80
N SER A 50 16.55 0.84 1.25
CA SER A 50 16.72 0.05 0.03
C SER A 50 17.83 -0.97 0.27
N LEU A 51 17.52 -2.24 0.06
CA LEU A 51 18.43 -3.36 0.30
C LEU A 51 18.56 -4.25 -0.97
N PRO A 52 19.74 -4.85 -1.22
CA PRO A 52 20.95 -4.71 -0.43
C PRO A 52 21.47 -3.26 -0.44
N ASP A 53 22.10 -2.84 0.64
CA ASP A 53 22.76 -1.55 0.75
C ASP A 53 24.28 -1.70 0.78
N PHE A 54 25.01 -0.58 0.89
CA PHE A 54 26.46 -0.58 0.91
C PHE A 54 27.00 0.40 1.96
N ASN A 55 28.24 0.16 2.38
CA ASN A 55 28.94 1.13 3.22
C ASN A 55 29.38 2.34 2.36
N PRO A 56 28.85 3.56 2.60
CA PRO A 56 29.18 4.74 1.79
C PRO A 56 30.67 5.11 1.83
N ASN A 57 31.39 4.72 2.89
CA ASN A 57 32.84 4.91 2.97
C ASN A 57 33.64 3.94 2.08
N GLN A 58 32.97 2.95 1.48
CA GLN A 58 33.55 1.95 0.60
C GLN A 58 32.79 1.86 -0.72
N PHE A 59 32.37 3.00 -1.27
CA PHE A 59 31.53 3.10 -2.48
C PHE A 59 32.09 2.29 -3.67
N ALA A 60 33.39 2.24 -3.84
CA ALA A 60 34.03 1.49 -4.93
C ALA A 60 33.78 -0.02 -4.87
N LEU A 61 33.41 -0.58 -3.70
CA LEU A 61 33.09 -1.99 -3.52
C LEU A 61 31.59 -2.29 -3.74
N ALA A 62 30.76 -1.26 -3.86
CA ALA A 62 29.33 -1.43 -4.05
C ALA A 62 29.02 -1.94 -5.47
N SER A 63 28.27 -3.03 -5.57
CA SER A 63 27.72 -3.53 -6.84
C SER A 63 26.63 -2.58 -7.38
N ASP A 64 26.28 -2.72 -8.65
CA ASP A 64 25.18 -1.96 -9.25
C ASP A 64 23.85 -2.20 -8.52
N ASP A 65 23.62 -3.43 -8.08
CA ASP A 65 22.42 -3.80 -7.32
C ASP A 65 22.36 -3.12 -5.94
N MET A 66 23.50 -3.01 -5.23
CA MET A 66 23.59 -2.28 -3.97
C MET A 66 23.37 -0.77 -4.15
N ARG A 67 23.77 -0.22 -5.30
CA ARG A 67 23.57 1.20 -5.66
C ARG A 67 22.17 1.50 -6.20
N PHE A 68 21.41 0.46 -6.52
CA PHE A 68 20.06 0.62 -7.06
C PHE A 68 19.06 0.93 -5.94
N ASN A 69 18.54 2.16 -5.91
CA ASN A 69 17.55 2.57 -4.92
C ASN A 69 16.16 2.00 -5.26
N ARG A 70 15.81 0.88 -4.62
CA ARG A 70 14.51 0.21 -4.79
C ARG A 70 13.33 1.03 -4.29
N ALA A 71 13.56 1.97 -3.34
CA ALA A 71 12.49 2.75 -2.74
C ALA A 71 11.96 3.88 -3.63
N THR A 72 12.86 4.50 -4.44
CA THR A 72 12.53 5.69 -5.25
C THR A 72 12.78 5.52 -6.74
N LYS A 73 13.83 4.76 -7.12
CA LYS A 73 14.18 4.50 -8.51
C LYS A 73 13.53 3.23 -9.07
N GLY A 74 13.37 2.20 -8.23
CA GLY A 74 12.71 0.95 -8.61
C GLY A 74 11.26 1.19 -8.98
N LEU A 75 10.83 0.66 -10.14
CA LEU A 75 9.45 0.73 -10.62
C LEU A 75 8.87 -0.68 -10.67
N TYR A 76 7.76 -0.86 -9.97
CA TYR A 76 7.14 -2.15 -9.77
C TYR A 76 5.63 -2.10 -10.01
N GLU A 77 5.07 -3.16 -10.52
CA GLU A 77 3.63 -3.41 -10.43
C GLU A 77 3.30 -3.80 -8.99
N MET A 78 2.55 -2.94 -8.30
CA MET A 78 2.30 -3.08 -6.85
C MET A 78 1.15 -4.05 -6.52
N GLY A 79 0.56 -4.68 -7.55
CA GLY A 79 -0.49 -5.67 -7.40
C GLY A 79 -1.68 -5.16 -6.59
N SER A 80 -2.25 -6.02 -5.77
CA SER A 80 -3.47 -5.77 -5.01
C SER A 80 -3.44 -4.60 -4.03
N THR A 81 -2.29 -3.96 -3.77
CA THR A 81 -2.26 -2.70 -2.99
C THR A 81 -3.01 -1.58 -3.70
N PHE A 82 -3.07 -1.59 -5.04
CA PHE A 82 -3.85 -0.64 -5.84
C PHE A 82 -5.36 -0.70 -5.58
N LYS A 83 -5.87 -1.80 -5.05
CA LYS A 83 -7.28 -1.92 -4.69
C LYS A 83 -7.70 -0.91 -3.63
N VAL A 84 -6.78 -0.46 -2.77
CA VAL A 84 -7.02 0.65 -1.83
C VAL A 84 -7.36 1.93 -2.60
N LEU A 85 -6.56 2.26 -3.61
CA LEU A 85 -6.75 3.45 -4.44
C LEU A 85 -8.00 3.32 -5.31
N ASN A 86 -8.21 2.16 -5.94
CA ASN A 86 -9.40 1.89 -6.74
C ASN A 86 -10.70 2.01 -5.91
N THR A 87 -10.69 1.50 -4.67
CA THR A 87 -11.81 1.65 -3.72
C THR A 87 -12.05 3.11 -3.37
N ALA A 88 -10.99 3.86 -3.05
CA ALA A 88 -11.10 5.30 -2.76
C ALA A 88 -11.70 6.08 -3.93
N ILE A 89 -11.25 5.81 -5.16
CA ILE A 89 -11.75 6.45 -6.37
C ILE A 89 -13.22 6.07 -6.63
N ALA A 90 -13.59 4.80 -6.45
CA ALA A 90 -14.98 4.36 -6.64
C ALA A 90 -15.96 5.06 -5.69
N LEU A 91 -15.59 5.19 -4.42
CA LEU A 91 -16.40 5.88 -3.41
C LEU A 91 -16.47 7.39 -3.67
N GLU A 92 -15.33 8.04 -3.93
CA GLU A 92 -15.26 9.49 -4.14
C GLU A 92 -15.98 9.95 -5.39
N SER A 93 -15.88 9.19 -6.47
CA SER A 93 -16.56 9.50 -7.74
C SER A 93 -18.06 9.15 -7.73
N GLY A 94 -18.57 8.52 -6.67
CA GLY A 94 -19.93 8.02 -6.61
C GLY A 94 -20.20 6.79 -7.53
N ALA A 95 -19.14 6.21 -8.11
CA ALA A 95 -19.27 5.00 -8.94
C ALA A 95 -19.66 3.75 -8.14
N ALA A 96 -19.42 3.77 -6.83
CA ALA A 96 -19.88 2.75 -5.90
C ALA A 96 -20.25 3.34 -4.54
N THR A 97 -21.15 2.64 -3.83
CA THR A 97 -21.37 2.82 -2.38
C THR A 97 -20.77 1.66 -1.62
N THR A 98 -20.53 1.81 -0.31
CA THR A 98 -19.92 0.76 0.52
C THR A 98 -20.67 -0.56 0.47
N ASN A 99 -22.00 -0.53 0.42
CA ASN A 99 -22.86 -1.71 0.42
C ASN A 99 -23.22 -2.24 -0.98
N GLN A 100 -22.78 -1.53 -2.04
CA GLN A 100 -23.02 -1.98 -3.41
C GLN A 100 -22.32 -3.31 -3.67
N ARG A 101 -23.03 -4.27 -4.23
CA ARG A 101 -22.52 -5.61 -4.55
C ARG A 101 -22.13 -5.73 -6.01
N PHE A 102 -21.01 -6.41 -6.25
CA PHE A 102 -20.47 -6.70 -7.56
C PHE A 102 -20.42 -8.20 -7.79
N GLU A 103 -20.86 -8.64 -8.97
CA GLU A 103 -20.86 -10.05 -9.35
C GLU A 103 -19.41 -10.54 -9.57
N VAL A 104 -18.99 -11.53 -8.79
CA VAL A 104 -17.62 -12.10 -8.82
C VAL A 104 -17.62 -13.63 -8.94
N SER A 105 -18.78 -14.28 -8.99
CA SER A 105 -18.89 -15.74 -9.03
C SER A 105 -18.37 -16.38 -10.32
N LYS A 106 -18.20 -15.57 -11.38
CA LYS A 106 -17.71 -16.03 -12.67
C LYS A 106 -16.49 -15.22 -13.11
N PRO A 107 -15.50 -15.87 -13.76
CA PRO A 107 -14.39 -15.17 -14.38
C PRO A 107 -14.85 -14.03 -15.29
N MET A 108 -14.17 -12.89 -15.23
CA MET A 108 -14.52 -11.72 -16.04
C MET A 108 -13.67 -11.69 -17.32
N ARG A 109 -14.32 -11.73 -18.49
CA ARG A 109 -13.64 -11.64 -19.78
C ARG A 109 -13.51 -10.20 -20.23
N VAL A 110 -12.26 -9.76 -20.49
CA VAL A 110 -11.95 -8.42 -21.02
C VAL A 110 -11.05 -8.56 -22.21
N SER A 111 -11.58 -8.32 -23.43
CA SER A 111 -10.87 -8.57 -24.68
C SER A 111 -10.38 -10.02 -24.74
N ARG A 112 -9.06 -10.25 -24.91
CA ARG A 112 -8.44 -11.58 -24.94
C ARG A 112 -8.03 -12.12 -23.56
N PHE A 113 -8.20 -11.34 -22.49
CA PHE A 113 -7.80 -11.71 -21.15
C PHE A 113 -9.00 -12.20 -20.33
N THR A 114 -8.74 -13.13 -19.42
CA THR A 114 -9.72 -13.58 -18.42
C THR A 114 -9.17 -13.25 -17.04
N ILE A 115 -9.95 -12.50 -16.27
CA ILE A 115 -9.63 -12.13 -14.89
C ILE A 115 -10.27 -13.14 -13.97
N THR A 116 -9.49 -13.66 -13.04
CA THR A 116 -9.91 -14.62 -12.02
C THR A 116 -9.48 -14.13 -10.65
N ASP A 117 -10.17 -14.58 -9.61
CA ASP A 117 -9.76 -14.43 -8.23
C ASP A 117 -8.85 -15.59 -7.82
N TYR A 118 -7.92 -15.32 -6.90
CA TYR A 118 -7.05 -16.35 -6.33
C TYR A 118 -7.86 -17.36 -5.51
N HIS A 119 -8.85 -16.87 -4.75
CA HIS A 119 -9.88 -17.65 -4.09
C HIS A 119 -11.22 -17.32 -4.72
N PRO A 120 -11.82 -18.24 -5.53
CA PRO A 120 -13.10 -18.00 -6.17
C PRO A 120 -14.22 -17.86 -5.15
N HIS A 121 -15.13 -16.91 -5.39
CA HIS A 121 -16.35 -16.71 -4.61
C HIS A 121 -17.57 -17.14 -5.41
N ASN A 122 -18.58 -17.68 -4.74
CA ASN A 122 -19.83 -18.16 -5.37
C ASN A 122 -21.00 -17.18 -5.21
N LYS A 123 -20.75 -15.98 -4.66
CA LYS A 123 -21.73 -14.91 -4.42
C LYS A 123 -21.17 -13.55 -4.80
N PRO A 124 -22.04 -12.56 -5.08
CA PRO A 124 -21.60 -11.18 -5.23
C PRO A 124 -20.97 -10.64 -3.95
N LEU A 125 -19.90 -9.84 -4.09
CA LEU A 125 -19.20 -9.19 -3.00
C LEU A 125 -19.51 -7.70 -2.96
N ASN A 126 -19.62 -7.13 -1.75
CA ASN A 126 -19.67 -5.68 -1.58
C ASN A 126 -18.26 -5.09 -1.53
N VAL A 127 -18.16 -3.75 -1.46
CA VAL A 127 -16.87 -3.05 -1.53
C VAL A 127 -15.91 -3.44 -0.40
N PRO A 128 -16.32 -3.55 0.89
CA PRO A 128 -15.47 -4.09 1.96
C PRO A 128 -14.99 -5.51 1.68
N GLU A 129 -15.89 -6.42 1.29
CA GLU A 129 -15.56 -7.82 0.99
C GLU A 129 -14.55 -7.95 -0.15
N ILE A 130 -14.65 -7.09 -1.20
CA ILE A 130 -13.68 -7.05 -2.30
C ILE A 130 -12.28 -6.72 -1.78
N LEU A 131 -12.16 -5.85 -0.79
CA LEU A 131 -10.87 -5.46 -0.21
C LEU A 131 -10.33 -6.55 0.72
N ILE A 132 -11.17 -7.12 1.61
CA ILE A 132 -10.85 -8.18 2.56
C ILE A 132 -10.31 -9.42 1.83
N TYR A 133 -11.10 -9.93 0.88
CA TYR A 133 -10.74 -11.14 0.10
C TYR A 133 -9.79 -10.87 -1.05
N SER A 134 -9.51 -9.58 -1.31
CA SER A 134 -8.63 -9.17 -2.41
C SER A 134 -9.12 -9.62 -3.79
N SER A 135 -10.45 -9.53 -4.06
CA SER A 135 -11.03 -9.92 -5.34
C SER A 135 -10.54 -9.05 -6.50
N ASN A 136 -9.94 -9.67 -7.50
CA ASN A 136 -9.55 -9.01 -8.75
C ASN A 136 -10.78 -8.68 -9.60
N ILE A 137 -11.73 -9.62 -9.65
CA ILE A 137 -12.96 -9.46 -10.42
C ILE A 137 -13.78 -8.30 -9.84
N GLY A 138 -13.93 -8.23 -8.51
CA GLY A 138 -14.64 -7.14 -7.86
C GLY A 138 -13.99 -5.78 -8.11
N SER A 139 -12.66 -5.70 -7.99
CA SER A 139 -11.91 -4.48 -8.30
C SER A 139 -12.04 -4.06 -9.77
N ALA A 140 -11.99 -5.02 -10.69
CA ALA A 140 -12.17 -4.79 -12.12
C ALA A 140 -13.55 -4.23 -12.44
N ARG A 141 -14.61 -4.76 -11.82
CA ARG A 141 -15.99 -4.26 -12.00
C ARG A 141 -16.18 -2.87 -11.40
N MET A 142 -15.60 -2.59 -10.24
CA MET A 142 -15.56 -1.21 -9.71
C MET A 142 -14.87 -0.25 -10.68
N ALA A 143 -13.75 -0.66 -11.28
CA ALA A 143 -13.04 0.17 -12.26
C ALA A 143 -13.86 0.40 -13.54
N GLU A 144 -14.63 -0.57 -14.00
CA GLU A 144 -15.58 -0.35 -15.11
C GLU A 144 -16.63 0.70 -14.75
N ALA A 145 -17.14 0.68 -13.52
CA ALA A 145 -18.11 1.68 -13.05
C ALA A 145 -17.47 3.08 -12.92
N ILE A 146 -16.19 3.17 -12.47
CA ILE A 146 -15.43 4.42 -12.41
C ILE A 146 -15.22 5.01 -13.81
N GLY A 147 -14.86 4.18 -14.78
CA GLY A 147 -14.49 4.59 -16.13
C GLY A 147 -13.04 5.07 -16.27
N ALA A 148 -12.56 5.05 -17.49
CA ALA A 148 -11.15 5.29 -17.82
C ALA A 148 -10.68 6.72 -17.53
N GLU A 149 -11.48 7.70 -17.87
CA GLU A 149 -11.16 9.12 -17.71
C GLU A 149 -11.07 9.51 -16.23
N THR A 150 -12.08 9.13 -15.46
CA THR A 150 -12.13 9.39 -14.02
C THR A 150 -10.97 8.71 -13.30
N GLN A 151 -10.71 7.42 -13.58
CA GLN A 151 -9.61 6.69 -12.97
C GLN A 151 -8.27 7.38 -13.25
N ARG A 152 -8.01 7.74 -14.51
CA ARG A 152 -6.77 8.42 -14.91
C ARG A 152 -6.60 9.77 -14.22
N ALA A 153 -7.68 10.56 -14.13
CA ALA A 153 -7.65 11.87 -13.47
C ALA A 153 -7.31 11.77 -11.98
N PHE A 154 -7.83 10.75 -11.28
CA PHE A 154 -7.45 10.49 -9.88
C PHE A 154 -6.01 10.00 -9.74
N MET A 155 -5.54 9.12 -10.64
CA MET A 155 -4.14 8.67 -10.63
C MET A 155 -3.17 9.84 -10.81
N ASP A 156 -3.52 10.80 -11.66
CA ASP A 156 -2.76 12.03 -11.87
C ASP A 156 -2.71 12.89 -10.59
N LYS A 157 -3.87 13.18 -9.99
CA LYS A 157 -3.96 13.92 -8.72
C LYS A 157 -3.20 13.25 -7.56
N LEU A 158 -3.03 11.94 -7.60
CA LEU A 158 -2.27 11.16 -6.62
C LEU A 158 -0.75 11.14 -6.91
N GLY A 159 -0.29 11.82 -7.97
CA GLY A 159 1.11 11.83 -8.38
C GLY A 159 1.61 10.52 -8.97
N LEU A 160 0.72 9.63 -9.42
CA LEU A 160 1.08 8.30 -9.91
C LEU A 160 1.42 8.26 -11.41
N LEU A 161 1.32 9.40 -12.12
CA LEU A 161 1.62 9.49 -13.55
C LEU A 161 2.88 10.31 -13.85
N ASP A 162 3.42 10.99 -12.83
CA ASP A 162 4.60 11.82 -12.96
C ASP A 162 5.67 11.48 -11.91
N ARG A 163 6.87 12.04 -12.11
CA ARG A 163 7.97 11.92 -11.17
C ARG A 163 7.63 12.65 -9.87
N LEU A 164 7.87 12.00 -8.73
CA LEU A 164 7.79 12.70 -7.44
C LEU A 164 8.88 13.76 -7.33
N GLU A 165 8.54 14.90 -6.78
CA GLU A 165 9.50 15.93 -6.41
C GLU A 165 10.02 15.61 -5.00
N LEU A 166 11.14 14.93 -4.95
CA LEU A 166 11.91 14.63 -3.74
C LEU A 166 13.33 15.15 -3.90
N GLU A 167 14.01 15.40 -2.79
CA GLU A 167 15.39 15.92 -2.73
C GLU A 167 16.45 14.82 -3.03
N LEU A 168 16.12 13.91 -3.94
CA LEU A 168 17.00 12.85 -4.43
C LEU A 168 17.11 12.89 -5.95
N PRO A 169 18.29 12.71 -6.53
CA PRO A 169 18.45 12.66 -7.98
C PRO A 169 17.88 11.38 -8.60
N GLU A 170 17.91 10.24 -7.87
CA GLU A 170 17.49 8.94 -8.35
C GLU A 170 16.00 8.65 -8.08
N ILE A 171 15.13 9.39 -8.75
CA ILE A 171 13.69 9.18 -8.73
C ILE A 171 13.21 8.88 -10.14
N SER A 172 12.56 7.75 -10.32
CA SER A 172 12.00 7.39 -11.62
C SER A 172 10.62 7.98 -11.84
N ARG A 173 10.32 8.32 -13.09
CA ARG A 173 8.96 8.59 -13.53
C ARG A 173 8.22 7.25 -13.66
N PRO A 174 6.98 7.12 -13.15
CA PRO A 174 6.17 5.93 -13.31
C PRO A 174 6.03 5.48 -14.75
N LEU A 175 5.98 4.16 -14.96
CA LEU A 175 5.62 3.59 -16.26
C LEU A 175 4.10 3.45 -16.28
N SER A 176 3.45 4.35 -17.01
CA SER A 176 1.99 4.39 -17.13
C SER A 176 1.57 4.16 -18.60
N PRO A 177 0.37 3.60 -18.82
CA PRO A 177 -0.15 3.40 -20.16
C PRO A 177 -0.34 4.74 -20.90
N LYS A 178 0.15 4.82 -22.14
CA LYS A 178 -0.05 6.02 -22.98
C LYS A 178 -1.51 6.24 -23.34
N ARG A 179 -2.27 5.16 -23.52
CA ARG A 179 -3.70 5.16 -23.81
C ARG A 179 -4.45 4.42 -22.71
N TRP A 180 -5.49 5.08 -22.16
CA TRP A 180 -6.30 4.54 -21.08
C TRP A 180 -7.59 3.95 -21.66
N HIS A 181 -7.54 2.66 -22.00
CA HIS A 181 -8.67 1.92 -22.54
C HIS A 181 -9.35 1.07 -21.43
N ARG A 182 -10.51 0.49 -21.75
CA ARG A 182 -11.21 -0.42 -20.83
C ARG A 182 -10.31 -1.50 -20.23
N THR A 183 -9.47 -2.16 -21.04
CA THR A 183 -8.52 -3.17 -20.56
C THR A 183 -7.53 -2.58 -19.55
N THR A 184 -6.96 -1.41 -19.85
CA THR A 184 -6.06 -0.67 -18.96
C THR A 184 -6.72 -0.31 -17.65
N THR A 185 -7.93 0.29 -17.71
CA THR A 185 -8.72 0.67 -16.54
C THR A 185 -8.91 -0.51 -15.59
N VAL A 186 -9.27 -1.65 -16.17
CA VAL A 186 -9.50 -2.88 -15.42
C VAL A 186 -8.20 -3.41 -14.80
N THR A 187 -7.10 -3.51 -15.54
CA THR A 187 -5.84 -4.07 -15.00
C THR A 187 -5.19 -3.15 -13.97
N VAL A 188 -5.22 -1.84 -14.17
CA VAL A 188 -4.71 -0.85 -13.19
C VAL A 188 -5.45 -0.94 -11.86
N SER A 189 -6.73 -1.32 -11.85
CA SER A 189 -7.53 -1.41 -10.62
C SER A 189 -6.97 -2.38 -9.57
N TYR A 190 -6.19 -3.36 -10.00
CA TYR A 190 -5.50 -4.31 -9.13
C TYR A 190 -3.98 -4.30 -9.32
N GLY A 191 -3.44 -3.18 -9.85
CA GLY A 191 -2.02 -2.86 -9.87
C GLY A 191 -1.19 -3.51 -10.97
N HIS A 192 -1.81 -3.85 -12.12
CA HIS A 192 -1.13 -4.36 -13.30
C HIS A 192 -1.21 -3.37 -14.46
N GLY A 193 -0.16 -3.31 -15.28
CA GLY A 193 -0.06 -2.38 -16.43
C GLY A 193 0.32 -0.96 -16.04
N ILE A 194 0.66 -0.72 -14.78
CA ILE A 194 1.27 0.51 -14.24
C ILE A 194 2.38 0.11 -13.28
N SER A 195 3.56 0.73 -13.42
CA SER A 195 4.67 0.49 -12.51
C SER A 195 5.07 1.78 -11.83
N ILE A 196 5.12 1.75 -10.50
CA ILE A 196 5.43 2.90 -9.63
C ILE A 196 6.49 2.53 -8.60
N SER A 197 7.13 3.50 -7.98
CA SER A 197 8.03 3.23 -6.86
C SER A 197 7.26 3.06 -5.54
N PRO A 198 7.85 2.42 -4.51
CA PRO A 198 7.32 2.40 -3.15
C PRO A 198 7.00 3.79 -2.60
N ALA A 199 7.79 4.81 -2.95
CA ALA A 199 7.55 6.20 -2.55
C ALA A 199 6.24 6.76 -3.12
N HIS A 200 5.94 6.48 -4.39
CA HIS A 200 4.67 6.85 -5.00
C HIS A 200 3.49 6.16 -4.30
N LEU A 201 3.62 4.86 -4.01
CA LEU A 201 2.57 4.12 -3.31
C LEU A 201 2.32 4.68 -1.92
N ALA A 202 3.37 4.98 -1.15
CA ALA A 202 3.26 5.55 0.19
C ALA A 202 2.50 6.89 0.18
N SER A 203 2.87 7.80 -0.72
CA SER A 203 2.23 9.11 -0.88
C SER A 203 0.76 9.00 -1.30
N ALA A 204 0.44 8.13 -2.27
CA ALA A 204 -0.92 7.94 -2.75
C ALA A 204 -1.83 7.32 -1.67
N VAL A 205 -1.33 6.30 -0.93
CA VAL A 205 -2.10 5.68 0.15
C VAL A 205 -2.24 6.61 1.35
N ALA A 206 -1.25 7.47 1.62
CA ALA A 206 -1.37 8.52 2.65
C ALA A 206 -2.57 9.45 2.36
N ALA A 207 -2.81 9.82 1.11
CA ALA A 207 -4.00 10.57 0.73
C ALA A 207 -5.28 9.74 0.91
N ALA A 208 -5.30 8.50 0.44
CA ALA A 208 -6.49 7.66 0.44
C ALA A 208 -6.93 7.20 1.84
N SER A 209 -6.00 7.03 2.78
CA SER A 209 -6.26 6.51 4.14
C SER A 209 -6.05 7.54 5.25
N GLY A 210 -5.53 8.72 4.94
CA GLY A 210 -5.36 9.83 5.87
C GLY A 210 -6.65 10.66 6.02
N ASN A 211 -6.55 11.94 5.67
CA ASN A 211 -7.67 12.87 5.66
C ASN A 211 -8.15 13.26 4.25
N GLY A 212 -7.72 12.53 3.24
CA GLY A 212 -8.07 12.78 1.84
C GLY A 212 -7.19 13.82 1.12
N GLN A 213 -6.14 14.30 1.77
CA GLN A 213 -5.18 15.24 1.18
C GLN A 213 -3.93 14.50 0.72
N TRP A 214 -3.58 14.68 -0.55
CA TRP A 214 -2.24 14.38 -1.02
C TRP A 214 -1.31 15.50 -0.59
N ILE A 215 -0.20 15.15 0.01
CA ILE A 215 0.83 16.10 0.44
C ILE A 215 2.11 15.69 -0.26
N GLN A 216 2.80 16.68 -0.85
CA GLN A 216 4.10 16.44 -1.49
C GLN A 216 5.07 15.82 -0.48
N PRO A 217 5.61 14.63 -0.76
CA PRO A 217 6.57 14.01 0.13
C PRO A 217 7.91 14.77 0.12
N THR A 218 8.64 14.68 1.22
CA THR A 218 9.95 15.34 1.39
C THR A 218 10.86 14.55 2.32
N LEU A 219 12.17 14.67 2.11
CA LEU A 219 13.21 14.21 3.03
C LEU A 219 13.72 15.33 3.94
N LEU A 220 13.25 16.55 3.75
CA LEU A 220 13.61 17.67 4.59
C LEU A 220 12.66 17.77 5.79
N LYS A 221 13.20 18.12 6.93
CA LYS A 221 12.41 18.44 8.12
C LYS A 221 11.57 19.67 7.88
N ARG A 222 10.25 19.56 8.00
CA ARG A 222 9.34 20.70 7.85
C ARG A 222 9.21 21.48 9.14
N GLN A 223 9.12 22.81 8.98
CA GLN A 223 8.82 23.71 10.09
C GLN A 223 7.30 23.88 10.24
N THR A 224 6.86 24.24 11.45
CA THR A 224 5.46 24.54 11.71
C THR A 224 5.04 25.76 10.87
N GLY A 225 4.01 25.59 10.04
CA GLY A 225 3.53 26.65 9.14
C GLY A 225 4.10 26.59 7.73
N ASP A 226 4.93 25.60 7.41
CA ASP A 226 5.49 25.40 6.07
C ASP A 226 4.36 25.19 5.04
N SER A 227 4.40 25.96 3.95
CA SER A 227 3.43 25.91 2.86
C SER A 227 3.71 24.74 1.92
N SER A 228 3.62 23.51 2.42
CA SER A 228 3.73 22.34 1.57
C SER A 228 2.58 22.30 0.56
N LEU A 229 2.89 21.86 -0.67
CA LEU A 229 1.84 21.57 -1.65
C LEU A 229 0.88 20.52 -1.09
N ARG A 230 -0.37 20.92 -0.94
CA ARG A 230 -1.48 20.07 -0.44
C ARG A 230 -2.62 20.10 -1.44
N LEU A 231 -3.01 18.94 -1.91
CA LEU A 231 -4.12 18.79 -2.82
C LEU A 231 -5.19 17.88 -2.20
N ARG A 232 -6.40 18.38 -2.06
CA ARG A 232 -7.53 17.53 -1.67
C ARG A 232 -7.92 16.63 -2.85
N VAL A 233 -7.70 15.34 -2.68
CA VAL A 233 -8.03 14.32 -3.69
C VAL A 233 -9.31 13.58 -3.33
N PHE A 234 -9.49 13.31 -2.03
CA PHE A 234 -10.65 12.62 -1.48
C PHE A 234 -11.30 13.44 -0.37
N SER A 235 -12.59 13.23 -0.15
CA SER A 235 -13.28 13.69 1.05
C SER A 235 -12.75 12.96 2.28
N GLU A 236 -12.91 13.56 3.45
CA GLU A 236 -12.57 12.92 4.71
C GLU A 236 -13.42 11.66 4.95
N GLN A 237 -14.67 11.69 4.49
CA GLN A 237 -15.59 10.56 4.56
C GLN A 237 -15.07 9.37 3.75
N THR A 238 -14.64 9.59 2.51
CA THR A 238 -14.03 8.55 1.67
C THR A 238 -12.76 7.99 2.32
N ALA A 239 -11.86 8.84 2.78
CA ALA A 239 -10.62 8.40 3.42
C ALA A 239 -10.89 7.59 4.71
N ARG A 240 -11.88 8.00 5.50
CA ARG A 240 -12.34 7.27 6.69
C ARG A 240 -12.90 5.89 6.32
N ALA A 241 -13.73 5.81 5.27
CA ALA A 241 -14.27 4.56 4.78
C ALA A 241 -13.14 3.59 4.35
N VAL A 242 -12.19 4.09 3.57
CA VAL A 242 -11.06 3.30 3.06
C VAL A 242 -10.21 2.75 4.21
N ARG A 243 -9.79 3.58 5.18
CA ARG A 243 -8.96 3.10 6.29
C ARG A 243 -9.69 2.12 7.21
N SER A 244 -11.02 2.26 7.36
CA SER A 244 -11.82 1.28 8.09
C SER A 244 -11.87 -0.07 7.38
N MET A 245 -12.01 -0.07 6.05
CA MET A 245 -11.91 -1.30 5.25
C MET A 245 -10.50 -1.89 5.28
N MET A 246 -9.45 -1.05 5.29
CA MET A 246 -8.07 -1.51 5.47
C MET A 246 -7.87 -2.18 6.85
N ARG A 247 -8.58 -1.70 7.89
CA ARG A 247 -8.58 -2.39 9.19
C ARG A 247 -9.17 -3.79 9.08
N LEU A 248 -10.27 -3.96 8.36
CA LEU A 248 -10.91 -5.26 8.15
C LEU A 248 -10.02 -6.26 7.40
N VAL A 249 -9.16 -5.81 6.49
CA VAL A 249 -8.17 -6.69 5.83
C VAL A 249 -7.22 -7.36 6.85
N ILE A 250 -7.04 -6.74 8.02
CA ILE A 250 -6.18 -7.26 9.09
C ILE A 250 -7.00 -7.98 10.15
N SER A 251 -8.13 -7.42 10.58
CA SER A 251 -8.90 -7.94 11.72
C SER A 251 -9.91 -9.03 11.37
N HIS A 252 -10.40 -9.09 10.12
CA HIS A 252 -11.34 -10.12 9.68
C HIS A 252 -10.64 -11.49 9.57
N GLU A 253 -11.32 -12.58 9.94
CA GLU A 253 -10.74 -13.94 9.91
C GLU A 253 -10.21 -14.36 8.55
N ASP A 254 -10.93 -14.01 7.46
CA ASP A 254 -10.53 -14.27 6.08
C ASP A 254 -9.66 -13.16 5.47
N GLY A 255 -9.22 -12.20 6.27
CA GLY A 255 -8.41 -11.08 5.81
C GLY A 255 -7.02 -11.52 5.36
N THR A 256 -6.55 -11.00 4.23
CA THR A 256 -5.25 -11.36 3.67
C THR A 256 -4.06 -10.83 4.47
N GLY A 257 -4.30 -9.96 5.45
CA GLY A 257 -3.29 -9.25 6.22
C GLY A 257 -3.20 -9.60 7.71
N ASN A 258 -3.87 -10.65 8.19
CA ASN A 258 -3.99 -10.96 9.63
C ASN A 258 -2.65 -11.00 10.38
N PHE A 259 -1.57 -11.47 9.76
CA PHE A 259 -0.24 -11.50 10.38
C PHE A 259 0.38 -10.11 10.64
N ALA A 260 -0.23 -9.04 10.12
CA ALA A 260 0.17 -7.65 10.40
C ALA A 260 -0.49 -7.07 11.67
N GLU A 261 -1.31 -7.85 12.38
CA GLU A 261 -2.00 -7.39 13.59
C GLU A 261 -0.99 -7.04 14.70
N ALA A 262 -0.88 -5.74 15.01
CA ALA A 262 -0.14 -5.22 16.16
C ALA A 262 -1.15 -4.72 17.20
N ARG A 263 -1.40 -5.53 18.22
CA ARG A 263 -2.44 -5.28 19.22
C ARG A 263 -2.28 -3.94 19.89
N GLY A 264 -3.37 -3.19 19.99
CA GLY A 264 -3.42 -1.85 20.58
C GLY A 264 -3.03 -0.73 19.62
N TYR A 265 -2.43 -1.01 18.46
CA TYR A 265 -1.96 0.04 17.52
C TYR A 265 -2.86 0.24 16.30
N MET A 266 -3.95 -0.50 16.22
CA MET A 266 -4.99 -0.30 15.18
C MET A 266 -4.40 -0.19 13.77
N VAL A 267 -3.67 -1.22 13.36
CA VAL A 267 -3.09 -1.26 12.00
C VAL A 267 -4.18 -1.59 10.97
N GLY A 268 -4.25 -0.83 9.89
CA GLY A 268 -5.01 -1.17 8.69
C GLY A 268 -4.06 -1.32 7.51
N GLY A 269 -4.36 -2.20 6.55
CA GLY A 269 -3.42 -2.37 5.46
C GLY A 269 -3.95 -3.18 4.28
N LYS A 270 -3.06 -3.42 3.30
CA LYS A 270 -3.35 -4.25 2.14
C LYS A 270 -2.11 -4.97 1.66
N THR A 271 -2.25 -6.27 1.45
CA THR A 271 -1.26 -7.12 0.79
C THR A 271 -1.27 -6.92 -0.72
N GLY A 272 -0.11 -6.98 -1.34
CA GLY A 272 0.07 -7.07 -2.79
C GLY A 272 1.08 -8.14 -3.13
N THR A 273 0.72 -9.04 -4.03
CA THR A 273 1.64 -10.00 -4.62
C THR A 273 1.50 -9.87 -6.13
N ALA A 274 2.59 -9.59 -6.81
CA ALA A 274 2.61 -9.42 -8.26
C ALA A 274 3.75 -10.26 -8.87
N GLU A 275 3.52 -10.81 -10.06
CA GLU A 275 4.56 -11.44 -10.85
C GLU A 275 5.40 -10.35 -11.53
N LYS A 276 6.72 -10.51 -11.59
CA LYS A 276 7.59 -9.55 -12.27
C LYS A 276 7.49 -9.67 -13.78
N ILE A 277 7.49 -8.51 -14.45
CA ILE A 277 7.55 -8.46 -15.91
C ILE A 277 8.99 -8.73 -16.36
N GLN A 278 9.15 -9.64 -17.32
CA GLN A 278 10.41 -9.90 -18.02
C GLN A 278 10.20 -9.86 -19.54
N VAL A 279 11.30 -9.90 -20.29
CA VAL A 279 11.23 -10.03 -21.74
C VAL A 279 10.44 -11.28 -22.10
N GLY A 280 9.30 -11.10 -22.76
CA GLY A 280 8.39 -12.21 -23.12
C GLY A 280 7.14 -12.34 -22.24
N GLY A 281 6.98 -11.58 -21.14
CA GLY A 281 5.78 -11.58 -20.30
C GLY A 281 6.04 -11.67 -18.80
N TYR A 282 5.08 -12.20 -18.06
CA TYR A 282 5.19 -12.37 -16.60
C TYR A 282 5.99 -13.60 -16.22
N ASN A 283 6.94 -13.44 -15.30
CA ASN A 283 7.69 -14.54 -14.73
C ASN A 283 7.00 -15.05 -13.45
N LYS A 284 6.30 -16.17 -13.55
CA LYS A 284 5.58 -16.82 -12.42
C LYS A 284 6.48 -17.27 -11.27
N LYS A 285 7.80 -17.32 -11.48
CA LYS A 285 8.78 -17.72 -10.46
C LYS A 285 9.42 -16.51 -9.75
N ALA A 286 9.23 -15.31 -10.28
CA ALA A 286 9.77 -14.06 -9.73
C ALA A 286 8.62 -13.18 -9.24
N ASN A 287 8.31 -13.28 -7.96
CA ASN A 287 7.22 -12.52 -7.34
C ASN A 287 7.76 -11.29 -6.62
N LEU A 288 6.91 -10.30 -6.52
CA LEU A 288 7.08 -9.14 -5.65
C LEU A 288 6.06 -9.23 -4.53
N ALA A 289 6.52 -9.25 -3.28
CA ALA A 289 5.65 -9.22 -2.11
C ALA A 289 5.66 -7.80 -1.52
N THR A 290 4.51 -7.13 -1.53
CA THR A 290 4.36 -5.75 -1.05
C THR A 290 3.26 -5.68 0.00
N PHE A 291 3.47 -4.88 1.03
CA PHE A 291 2.42 -4.53 1.99
C PHE A 291 2.42 -3.01 2.21
N VAL A 292 1.23 -2.41 2.15
CA VAL A 292 1.04 -1.02 2.59
C VAL A 292 0.15 -1.02 3.81
N ALA A 293 0.58 -0.30 4.85
CA ALA A 293 -0.15 -0.16 6.10
C ALA A 293 -0.34 1.31 6.48
N THR A 294 -1.44 1.61 7.16
CA THR A 294 -1.70 2.88 7.82
C THR A 294 -1.94 2.62 9.30
N PHE A 295 -1.32 3.40 10.16
CA PHE A 295 -1.53 3.30 11.61
C PHE A 295 -1.35 4.65 12.33
N PRO A 296 -2.02 4.83 13.48
CA PRO A 296 -3.21 4.09 13.89
C PRO A 296 -4.42 4.50 13.02
N VAL A 297 -5.26 3.55 12.59
CA VAL A 297 -6.37 3.87 11.65
C VAL A 297 -7.46 4.77 12.24
N HIS A 298 -7.61 4.82 13.57
CA HIS A 298 -8.57 5.71 14.24
C HIS A 298 -8.11 7.18 14.33
N ASP A 299 -6.79 7.44 14.23
CA ASP A 299 -6.15 8.76 14.10
C ASP A 299 -4.94 8.65 13.16
N PRO A 300 -5.15 8.62 11.83
CA PRO A 300 -4.12 8.23 10.88
C PRO A 300 -2.94 9.21 10.90
N ARG A 301 -1.76 8.67 11.17
CA ARG A 301 -0.52 9.44 11.29
C ARG A 301 0.56 8.93 10.34
N TYR A 302 0.67 7.63 10.15
CA TYR A 302 1.80 7.05 9.45
C TYR A 302 1.36 6.05 8.39
N VAL A 303 2.07 6.07 7.26
CA VAL A 303 2.01 5.01 6.24
C VAL A 303 3.33 4.28 6.21
N ILE A 304 3.26 2.95 6.20
CA ILE A 304 4.40 2.06 5.99
C ILE A 304 4.20 1.33 4.68
N VAL A 305 5.22 1.34 3.82
CA VAL A 305 5.31 0.45 2.65
C VAL A 305 6.52 -0.43 2.83
N ILE A 306 6.33 -1.74 2.78
CA ILE A 306 7.43 -2.72 2.72
C ILE A 306 7.25 -3.57 1.47
N LEU A 307 8.35 -3.73 0.75
CA LEU A 307 8.47 -4.52 -0.47
C LEU A 307 9.63 -5.49 -0.30
N VAL A 308 9.39 -6.77 -0.60
CA VAL A 308 10.43 -7.82 -0.68
C VAL A 308 10.44 -8.36 -2.09
N ASP A 309 11.62 -8.34 -2.71
CA ASP A 309 11.84 -8.62 -4.12
C ASP A 309 12.28 -10.08 -4.31
N GLU A 310 11.51 -10.84 -5.08
CA GLU A 310 11.70 -12.27 -5.38
C GLU A 310 11.84 -13.17 -4.15
N PRO A 311 10.94 -13.07 -3.15
CA PRO A 311 10.96 -14.01 -2.04
C PRO A 311 10.65 -15.42 -2.52
N LYS A 312 11.32 -16.41 -1.93
CA LYS A 312 11.11 -17.83 -2.22
C LYS A 312 10.30 -18.48 -1.11
N GLY A 313 9.32 -19.30 -1.48
CA GLY A 313 8.54 -20.08 -0.53
C GLY A 313 9.42 -20.98 0.32
N GLN A 314 9.20 -20.99 1.64
CA GLN A 314 10.00 -21.72 2.62
C GLN A 314 9.15 -22.77 3.34
N LYS A 315 9.79 -23.72 4.01
CA LYS A 315 9.08 -24.74 4.78
C LYS A 315 8.16 -24.15 5.85
N HIS A 316 8.59 -23.08 6.54
CA HIS A 316 7.82 -22.42 7.57
C HIS A 316 6.65 -21.56 7.03
N SER A 317 6.64 -21.27 5.74
CA SER A 317 5.52 -20.61 5.05
C SER A 317 4.73 -21.59 4.18
N HIS A 318 4.85 -22.89 4.42
CA HIS A 318 4.18 -23.94 3.64
C HIS A 318 4.40 -23.81 2.12
N GLY A 319 5.55 -23.29 1.70
CA GLY A 319 5.87 -23.02 0.30
C GLY A 319 5.31 -21.71 -0.24
N TYR A 320 4.57 -20.92 0.55
CA TYR A 320 4.03 -19.63 0.11
C TYR A 320 5.09 -18.53 0.16
N ALA A 321 5.09 -17.69 -0.88
CA ALA A 321 5.90 -16.46 -0.98
C ALA A 321 5.00 -15.21 -1.18
N THR A 322 3.75 -15.26 -0.72
CA THR A 322 2.82 -14.14 -0.81
C THR A 322 3.08 -13.09 0.28
N ALA A 323 2.63 -11.86 0.07
CA ALA A 323 2.86 -10.76 1.00
C ALA A 323 2.29 -11.02 2.41
N GLY A 324 1.19 -11.79 2.52
CA GLY A 324 0.64 -12.19 3.81
C GLY A 324 1.62 -13.01 4.65
N TRP A 325 2.42 -13.88 4.04
CA TRP A 325 3.45 -14.69 4.70
C TRP A 325 4.79 -13.98 4.84
N VAL A 326 5.19 -13.22 3.79
CA VAL A 326 6.52 -12.61 3.71
C VAL A 326 6.57 -11.28 4.45
N VAL A 327 5.58 -10.39 4.23
CA VAL A 327 5.68 -8.99 4.66
C VAL A 327 4.79 -8.68 5.86
N ALA A 328 3.58 -9.23 5.93
CA ALA A 328 2.64 -8.91 7.01
C ALA A 328 3.22 -9.13 8.43
N PRO A 329 3.97 -10.22 8.73
CA PRO A 329 4.61 -10.39 10.03
C PRO A 329 5.68 -9.32 10.33
N ALA A 330 6.36 -8.80 9.31
CA ALA A 330 7.32 -7.71 9.48
C ALA A 330 6.63 -6.38 9.81
N ILE A 331 5.49 -6.08 9.16
CA ILE A 331 4.66 -4.91 9.49
C ILE A 331 4.30 -4.91 10.98
N ARG A 332 3.84 -6.05 11.52
CA ARG A 332 3.53 -6.18 12.95
C ARG A 332 4.72 -5.79 13.82
N ARG A 333 5.88 -6.43 13.60
CA ARG A 333 7.08 -6.18 14.39
C ARG A 333 7.60 -4.75 14.25
N ILE A 334 7.49 -4.16 13.05
CA ILE A 334 7.83 -2.76 12.82
C ILE A 334 6.93 -1.87 13.68
N VAL A 335 5.61 -2.01 13.58
CA VAL A 335 4.67 -1.16 14.33
C VAL A 335 4.86 -1.31 15.84
N GLU A 336 5.00 -2.54 16.36
CA GLU A 336 5.25 -2.80 17.78
C GLU A 336 6.50 -2.09 18.31
N GLN A 337 7.53 -1.90 17.46
CA GLN A 337 8.78 -1.24 17.83
C GLN A 337 8.73 0.28 17.64
N ILE A 338 8.19 0.76 16.50
CA ILE A 338 8.24 2.19 16.18
C ILE A 338 7.11 3.00 16.82
N ALA A 339 5.96 2.39 17.14
CA ALA A 339 4.82 3.13 17.71
C ALA A 339 5.18 3.83 19.04
N PRO A 340 5.86 3.19 20.01
CA PRO A 340 6.35 3.88 21.19
C PRO A 340 7.36 4.99 20.89
N MET A 341 8.26 4.79 19.93
CA MET A 341 9.25 5.81 19.52
C MET A 341 8.58 7.04 18.92
N LEU A 342 7.43 6.85 18.24
CA LEU A 342 6.63 7.90 17.63
C LEU A 342 5.61 8.53 18.60
N GLY A 343 5.60 8.10 19.85
CA GLY A 343 4.62 8.56 20.86
C GLY A 343 3.18 8.10 20.59
N VAL A 344 3.00 7.04 19.79
CA VAL A 344 1.69 6.44 19.55
C VAL A 344 1.37 5.53 20.73
N LEU A 345 0.34 5.88 21.48
CA LEU A 345 -0.10 5.09 22.63
C LEU A 345 -1.02 3.94 22.18
N PRO A 346 -0.89 2.77 22.80
CA PRO A 346 -1.83 1.68 22.57
C PRO A 346 -3.23 2.06 23.04
N VAL A 347 -4.25 1.62 22.31
CA VAL A 347 -5.66 1.86 22.64
C VAL A 347 -6.41 0.55 22.82
N ASP A 348 -7.48 0.60 23.63
CA ASP A 348 -8.46 -0.48 23.67
C ASP A 348 -9.37 -0.39 22.43
N GLU A 349 -9.19 -1.32 21.53
CA GLU A 349 -9.96 -1.41 20.29
C GLU A 349 -11.47 -1.61 20.51
N LYS A 350 -11.84 -2.14 21.67
CA LYS A 350 -13.24 -2.34 22.06
C LYS A 350 -13.87 -1.09 22.68
N SER A 351 -13.08 -0.06 22.94
CA SER A 351 -13.58 1.22 23.49
C SER A 351 -14.62 1.85 22.57
N PRO A 352 -15.78 2.29 23.07
CA PRO A 352 -16.81 2.97 22.28
C PRO A 352 -16.28 4.19 21.49
N LEU A 353 -15.34 4.94 22.09
CA LEU A 353 -14.72 6.11 21.43
C LEU A 353 -13.88 5.71 20.20
N ILE A 354 -13.15 4.61 20.29
CA ILE A 354 -12.36 4.11 19.16
C ILE A 354 -13.28 3.55 18.07
N ARG A 355 -14.28 2.77 18.49
CA ARG A 355 -15.29 2.22 17.57
C ARG A 355 -16.01 3.29 16.81
N GLN A 356 -16.46 4.36 17.46
CA GLN A 356 -17.15 5.48 16.80
C GLN A 356 -16.32 6.15 15.70
N LYS A 357 -14.99 6.20 15.85
CA LYS A 357 -14.09 6.77 14.84
C LYS A 357 -14.00 5.96 13.55
N LEU A 358 -14.31 4.67 13.62
CA LEU A 358 -14.20 3.72 12.50
C LEU A 358 -15.52 3.08 12.10
N LEU A 359 -16.63 3.41 12.76
CA LEU A 359 -17.95 2.89 12.40
C LEU A 359 -18.30 3.29 10.97
N LEU A 360 -18.57 2.27 10.17
CA LEU A 360 -19.14 2.36 8.85
C LEU A 360 -20.41 1.53 8.82
N ASP A 361 -21.40 2.08 8.17
CA ASP A 361 -22.65 1.39 7.91
C ASP A 361 -22.47 0.48 6.68
N PHE A 362 -21.90 -0.71 6.90
CA PHE A 362 -21.76 -1.73 5.85
C PHE A 362 -21.90 -3.13 6.43
N THR A 363 -22.27 -4.06 5.56
CA THR A 363 -22.52 -5.47 5.87
C THR A 363 -21.39 -6.33 5.34
N ILE A 364 -20.93 -7.35 6.09
CA ILE A 364 -20.06 -8.41 5.60
C ILE A 364 -20.86 -9.72 5.67
N GLY A 365 -20.93 -10.46 4.58
CA GLY A 365 -21.81 -11.61 4.51
C GLY A 365 -23.28 -11.19 4.52
N ASN A 366 -24.02 -11.68 5.50
CA ASN A 366 -25.42 -11.33 5.79
C ASN A 366 -25.56 -10.56 7.13
N GLU A 367 -24.46 -10.26 7.80
CA GLU A 367 -24.44 -9.60 9.11
C GLU A 367 -23.92 -8.15 8.97
N GLU A 368 -24.48 -7.23 9.75
CA GLU A 368 -23.93 -5.90 9.90
C GLU A 368 -22.57 -6.02 10.60
N ALA A 369 -21.51 -5.80 9.85
CA ALA A 369 -20.16 -5.74 10.41
C ALA A 369 -19.91 -4.34 10.94
N THR A 370 -19.98 -4.21 12.23
CA THR A 370 -19.24 -3.17 12.90
C THR A 370 -17.82 -3.69 13.11
N LEU A 371 -16.79 -2.85 13.03
CA LEU A 371 -15.39 -3.17 13.42
C LEU A 371 -15.29 -3.74 14.85
N ALA A 372 -16.41 -3.80 15.54
CA ALA A 372 -16.64 -4.30 16.87
C ALA A 372 -16.91 -5.79 16.98
N SER A 373 -17.19 -6.44 15.87
CA SER A 373 -17.55 -7.86 15.84
C SER A 373 -16.35 -8.78 15.57
N TYR A 374 -15.14 -8.19 15.36
CA TYR A 374 -13.93 -8.93 14.97
C TYR A 374 -12.74 -8.65 15.86
#